data_7e6a889feaf0a31f4ac88b0d44c496eb
#
_entry.id   7e6a889feaf0a31f4ac88b0d44c496eb
#
_cell.length_a   1.000
_cell.length_b   1.000
_cell.length_c   1.000
_cell.angle_alpha   90.00
_cell.angle_beta   90.00
_cell.angle_gamma   90.00
#
_symmetry.space_group_name_H-M   'P 1'
#
loop_
_entity.id
_entity.type
_entity.pdbx_description
1 polymer ?
#
loop_
_entity_poly.entity_id
_entity_poly.type
_entity_poly.pdbx_seq_one_letter_code
_entity_poly.pdbx_strand_id
1 'polypeptide(L)'
;MISARNFSCLGMAFVCLAGCQRAEPVQWTASAQTSKLAPEIGDAVTKAVVENAGTALRPKLVSETTPDFKRELHLKLGQDVYLKRCVQCHGVNGDGNGLVAASMYPRPRDYTRGIFKFTSTPYGTKPRREDLMAVLDRGVVGTSMPNFRLLPKQEIQAVVDYVIVLAQRGELEYQLAVEAEASEELDPDYVPEVVEVVGTRWVDATHSLTQPLTPEPELTEERIALGRAAFLSKGCNKCHGDDGRGHTKDNIGKDSWGFSTRAADLTSGMLHGGQEPIDIYRRIMNGINGTPMPGFRSALESEPETIWNLVSYVLSVSSRRREGTAIPAGLMKPYLEPVTAEAAAAAEE
;
A
#
# COMPACT_ATOMS: atom_id res chain seq x y z
N MET A 1 65.85 -58.14 -5.07
CA MET A 1 64.50 -58.50 -4.49
C MET A 1 63.89 -57.28 -3.94
N ILE A 2 62.97 -56.63 -4.67
CA ILE A 2 62.21 -55.47 -4.22
C ILE A 2 60.75 -55.78 -4.50
N SER A 3 59.99 -55.90 -3.41
CA SER A 3 58.58 -56.26 -3.40
C SER A 3 57.72 -55.04 -3.77
N ALA A 4 56.91 -55.20 -4.81
CA ALA A 4 55.92 -54.20 -5.21
C ALA A 4 54.64 -54.34 -4.32
N ARG A 5 54.28 -53.28 -3.58
CA ARG A 5 53.02 -53.18 -2.86
C ARG A 5 51.98 -52.54 -3.76
N ASN A 6 50.98 -53.29 -4.11
CA ASN A 6 49.77 -52.79 -4.78
C ASN A 6 48.91 -51.89 -3.82
N PHE A 7 48.77 -50.62 -4.17
CA PHE A 7 47.75 -49.72 -3.57
C PHE A 7 46.52 -49.77 -4.44
N SER A 8 45.48 -50.45 -3.93
CA SER A 8 44.13 -50.35 -4.50
C SER A 8 43.48 -49.05 -4.02
N CYS A 9 43.32 -48.06 -4.90
CA CYS A 9 42.47 -46.91 -4.67
C CYS A 9 41.01 -47.32 -4.88
N LEU A 10 40.26 -47.48 -3.79
CA LEU A 10 38.80 -47.58 -3.83
C LEU A 10 38.25 -46.18 -4.05
N GLY A 11 37.85 -45.87 -5.28
CA GLY A 11 37.18 -44.65 -5.65
C GLY A 11 35.74 -44.67 -5.10
N MET A 12 35.48 -43.89 -4.05
CA MET A 12 34.17 -43.68 -3.50
C MET A 12 33.46 -42.64 -4.36
N ALA A 13 32.62 -43.08 -5.30
CA ALA A 13 31.77 -42.21 -6.11
C ALA A 13 30.63 -41.69 -5.21
N PHE A 14 30.77 -40.44 -4.72
CA PHE A 14 29.67 -39.69 -4.09
C PHE A 14 28.68 -39.30 -5.19
N VAL A 15 27.61 -40.07 -5.36
CA VAL A 15 26.45 -39.66 -6.16
C VAL A 15 25.68 -38.60 -5.37
N CYS A 16 25.94 -37.32 -5.67
CA CYS A 16 25.10 -36.24 -5.21
C CYS A 16 23.72 -36.37 -5.91
N LEU A 17 22.78 -37.06 -5.27
CA LEU A 17 21.38 -36.97 -5.58
C LEU A 17 20.93 -35.57 -5.11
N ALA A 18 21.22 -34.53 -5.86
CA ALA A 18 20.55 -33.27 -5.77
C ALA A 18 19.12 -33.50 -6.25
N GLY A 19 18.27 -33.99 -5.34
CA GLY A 19 16.83 -34.04 -5.58
C GLY A 19 16.35 -32.61 -5.83
N CYS A 20 15.90 -32.36 -7.05
CA CYS A 20 15.05 -31.17 -7.29
C CYS A 20 13.83 -31.33 -6.36
N GLN A 21 13.89 -30.75 -5.15
CA GLN A 21 12.71 -30.59 -4.34
C GLN A 21 11.79 -29.70 -5.16
N ARG A 22 10.71 -30.27 -5.68
CA ARG A 22 9.62 -29.46 -6.26
C ARG A 22 9.19 -28.51 -5.14
N ALA A 23 9.34 -27.20 -5.42
CA ALA A 23 8.82 -26.21 -4.51
C ALA A 23 7.34 -26.53 -4.21
N GLU A 24 6.98 -26.59 -2.94
CA GLU A 24 5.60 -26.77 -2.53
C GLU A 24 4.73 -25.74 -3.26
N PRO A 25 3.57 -26.13 -3.79
CA PRO A 25 2.67 -25.22 -4.45
C PRO A 25 2.24 -24.13 -3.46
N VAL A 26 2.27 -22.89 -3.90
CA VAL A 26 1.83 -21.76 -3.10
C VAL A 26 0.38 -21.97 -2.63
N GLN A 27 0.14 -21.79 -1.36
CA GLN A 27 -1.18 -21.85 -0.75
C GLN A 27 -1.48 -20.54 -0.04
N TRP A 28 -2.72 -20.10 -0.12
CA TRP A 28 -3.22 -19.04 0.73
C TRP A 28 -3.63 -19.63 2.07
N THR A 29 -3.34 -18.92 3.13
CA THR A 29 -3.70 -19.30 4.50
C THR A 29 -4.85 -18.43 4.99
N ALA A 30 -5.58 -18.93 5.98
CA ALA A 30 -6.58 -18.16 6.69
C ALA A 30 -5.93 -16.95 7.40
N SER A 31 -6.66 -15.86 7.51
CA SER A 31 -6.22 -14.66 8.23
C SER A 31 -6.10 -14.93 9.74
N ALA A 32 -5.37 -14.07 10.44
CA ALA A 32 -5.28 -14.16 11.90
C ALA A 32 -6.65 -14.02 12.59
N GLN A 33 -7.61 -13.32 11.97
CA GLN A 33 -8.97 -13.18 12.49
C GLN A 33 -9.76 -14.47 12.29
N THR A 34 -9.77 -15.03 11.09
CA THR A 34 -10.41 -16.33 10.81
C THR A 34 -9.85 -17.43 11.69
N SER A 35 -8.53 -17.44 11.92
CA SER A 35 -7.86 -18.45 12.75
C SER A 35 -8.19 -18.37 14.25
N LYS A 36 -8.85 -17.30 14.73
CA LYS A 36 -9.32 -17.17 16.11
C LYS A 36 -10.75 -17.68 16.32
N LEU A 37 -11.49 -17.89 15.25
CA LEU A 37 -12.84 -18.41 15.31
C LEU A 37 -12.82 -19.87 15.79
N ALA A 38 -13.95 -20.36 16.29
CA ALA A 38 -14.12 -21.79 16.53
C ALA A 38 -13.82 -22.57 15.23
N PRO A 39 -13.21 -23.77 15.31
CA PRO A 39 -12.72 -24.47 14.11
C PRO A 39 -13.79 -24.63 13.03
N GLU A 40 -15.02 -25.02 13.42
CA GLU A 40 -16.12 -25.23 12.49
C GLU A 40 -16.52 -23.92 11.76
N ILE A 41 -16.48 -22.79 12.46
CA ILE A 41 -16.81 -21.47 11.91
C ILE A 41 -15.67 -21.00 11.00
N GLY A 42 -14.42 -21.17 11.43
CA GLY A 42 -13.24 -20.83 10.62
C GLY A 42 -13.18 -21.63 9.32
N ASP A 43 -13.53 -22.91 9.37
CA ASP A 43 -13.62 -23.79 8.20
C ASP A 43 -14.76 -23.34 7.24
N ALA A 44 -15.91 -22.95 7.78
CA ALA A 44 -17.03 -22.43 7.00
C ALA A 44 -16.65 -21.13 6.27
N VAL A 45 -16.00 -20.17 6.95
CA VAL A 45 -15.48 -18.94 6.36
C VAL A 45 -14.46 -19.26 5.27
N THR A 46 -13.50 -20.13 5.55
CA THR A 46 -12.46 -20.53 4.58
C THR A 46 -13.08 -21.17 3.34
N LYS A 47 -14.07 -22.04 3.52
CA LYS A 47 -14.80 -22.66 2.40
C LYS A 47 -15.51 -21.62 1.55
N ALA A 48 -16.26 -20.71 2.17
CA ALA A 48 -16.96 -19.62 1.46
C ALA A 48 -15.99 -18.74 0.66
N VAL A 49 -14.83 -18.41 1.23
CA VAL A 49 -13.78 -17.65 0.53
C VAL A 49 -13.23 -18.43 -0.68
N VAL A 50 -12.95 -19.72 -0.54
CA VAL A 50 -12.45 -20.56 -1.64
C VAL A 50 -13.48 -20.67 -2.77
N GLU A 51 -14.75 -20.83 -2.43
CA GLU A 51 -15.85 -20.93 -3.42
C GLU A 51 -15.98 -19.62 -4.24
N ASN A 52 -15.78 -18.47 -3.62
CA ASN A 52 -16.03 -17.15 -4.23
C ASN A 52 -14.77 -16.44 -4.77
N ALA A 53 -13.60 -16.68 -4.22
CA ALA A 53 -12.33 -16.06 -4.66
C ALA A 53 -11.32 -17.07 -5.24
N GLY A 54 -11.66 -18.36 -5.28
CA GLY A 54 -10.79 -19.41 -5.77
C GLY A 54 -9.68 -19.80 -4.79
N THR A 55 -8.68 -20.46 -5.33
CA THR A 55 -7.47 -20.90 -4.60
C THR A 55 -6.23 -20.22 -5.17
N ALA A 56 -5.09 -20.35 -4.50
CA ALA A 56 -3.82 -19.87 -5.04
C ALA A 56 -3.45 -20.51 -6.40
N LEU A 57 -3.91 -21.74 -6.66
CA LEU A 57 -3.70 -22.39 -7.94
C LEU A 57 -4.68 -21.94 -9.05
N ARG A 58 -5.88 -21.51 -8.66
CA ARG A 58 -6.93 -21.02 -9.54
C ARG A 58 -7.57 -19.76 -8.95
N PRO A 59 -6.84 -18.64 -8.98
CA PRO A 59 -7.34 -17.38 -8.46
C PRO A 59 -8.44 -16.81 -9.36
N LYS A 60 -9.45 -16.19 -8.76
CA LYS A 60 -10.50 -15.46 -9.48
C LYS A 60 -10.91 -14.20 -8.69
N LEU A 61 -11.51 -13.23 -9.36
CA LEU A 61 -12.15 -12.10 -8.68
C LEU A 61 -13.43 -12.58 -7.96
N VAL A 62 -13.74 -11.94 -6.83
CA VAL A 62 -14.89 -12.32 -6.00
C VAL A 62 -16.22 -12.29 -6.77
N SER A 63 -16.43 -11.30 -7.63
CA SER A 63 -17.63 -11.17 -8.44
C SER A 63 -17.56 -11.89 -9.80
N GLU A 64 -16.43 -12.55 -10.09
CA GLU A 64 -16.23 -13.21 -11.39
C GLU A 64 -16.83 -14.62 -11.33
N THR A 65 -17.65 -14.94 -12.32
CA THR A 65 -18.08 -16.31 -12.54
C THR A 65 -16.87 -17.21 -12.86
N THR A 66 -16.99 -18.28 -13.58
CA THR A 66 -15.82 -19.09 -13.94
C THR A 66 -14.95 -18.33 -14.95
N PRO A 67 -13.66 -18.02 -14.64
CA PRO A 67 -12.76 -17.39 -15.59
C PRO A 67 -12.58 -18.26 -16.83
N ASP A 68 -12.51 -17.64 -18.01
CA ASP A 68 -12.08 -18.34 -19.21
C ASP A 68 -10.58 -18.66 -19.17
N PHE A 69 -10.13 -19.53 -20.07
CA PHE A 69 -8.73 -19.96 -20.14
C PHE A 69 -7.74 -18.79 -20.32
N LYS A 70 -8.11 -17.75 -21.06
CA LYS A 70 -7.27 -16.57 -21.26
C LYS A 70 -7.12 -15.78 -19.97
N ARG A 71 -8.19 -15.65 -19.20
CA ARG A 71 -8.19 -14.98 -17.89
C ARG A 71 -7.38 -15.77 -16.88
N GLU A 72 -7.52 -17.09 -16.84
CA GLU A 72 -6.70 -17.97 -15.98
C GLU A 72 -5.21 -17.81 -16.27
N LEU A 73 -4.80 -17.83 -17.55
CA LEU A 73 -3.40 -17.61 -17.95
C LEU A 73 -2.89 -16.23 -17.54
N HIS A 74 -3.72 -15.20 -17.69
CA HIS A 74 -3.37 -13.83 -17.28
C HIS A 74 -3.14 -13.74 -15.78
N LEU A 75 -4.04 -14.27 -14.96
CA LEU A 75 -3.90 -14.29 -13.51
C LEU A 75 -2.71 -15.15 -13.05
N LYS A 76 -2.45 -16.27 -13.76
CA LYS A 76 -1.27 -17.09 -13.52
C LYS A 76 0.03 -16.34 -13.78
N LEU A 77 0.12 -15.59 -14.88
CA LEU A 77 1.24 -14.70 -15.17
C LEU A 77 1.42 -13.68 -14.02
N GLY A 78 0.32 -13.05 -13.59
CA GLY A 78 0.33 -12.09 -12.47
C GLY A 78 0.86 -12.72 -11.18
N GLN A 79 0.42 -13.93 -10.85
CA GLN A 79 0.92 -14.70 -9.72
C GLN A 79 2.43 -14.97 -9.83
N ASP A 80 2.90 -15.42 -10.99
CA ASP A 80 4.30 -15.74 -11.21
C ASP A 80 5.20 -14.49 -11.04
N VAL A 81 4.76 -13.33 -11.53
CA VAL A 81 5.42 -12.05 -11.31
C VAL A 81 5.41 -11.67 -9.83
N TYR A 82 4.27 -11.81 -9.16
CA TYR A 82 4.10 -11.50 -7.75
C TYR A 82 5.05 -12.34 -6.88
N LEU A 83 5.09 -13.63 -7.08
CA LEU A 83 5.96 -14.56 -6.34
C LEU A 83 7.44 -14.28 -6.58
N LYS A 84 7.81 -13.80 -7.76
CA LYS A 84 9.21 -13.46 -8.09
C LYS A 84 9.65 -12.10 -7.54
N ARG A 85 8.74 -11.11 -7.43
CA ARG A 85 9.10 -9.71 -7.22
C ARG A 85 8.48 -9.05 -5.99
N CYS A 86 7.34 -9.54 -5.49
CA CYS A 86 6.53 -8.84 -4.51
C CYS A 86 6.37 -9.58 -3.18
N VAL A 87 6.35 -10.92 -3.21
CA VAL A 87 6.03 -11.78 -2.05
C VAL A 87 6.95 -11.56 -0.86
N GLN A 88 8.24 -11.28 -1.09
CA GLN A 88 9.23 -11.10 -0.02
C GLN A 88 8.87 -9.96 0.94
N CYS A 89 8.20 -8.93 0.41
CA CYS A 89 7.73 -7.79 1.18
C CYS A 89 6.25 -7.92 1.55
N HIS A 90 5.40 -8.29 0.57
CA HIS A 90 3.95 -8.20 0.72
C HIS A 90 3.29 -9.49 1.22
N GLY A 91 4.04 -10.59 1.39
CA GLY A 91 3.50 -11.88 1.84
C GLY A 91 2.72 -12.63 0.76
N VAL A 92 2.46 -13.89 1.00
CA VAL A 92 1.73 -14.78 0.05
C VAL A 92 0.26 -14.37 -0.08
N ASN A 93 -0.33 -13.93 1.02
CA ASN A 93 -1.73 -13.49 1.07
C ASN A 93 -1.91 -12.00 0.71
N GLY A 94 -0.83 -11.25 0.52
CA GLY A 94 -0.90 -9.80 0.36
C GLY A 94 -1.13 -9.03 1.66
N ASP A 95 -0.83 -9.64 2.79
CA ASP A 95 -1.02 -9.15 4.16
C ASP A 95 0.11 -8.24 4.68
N GLY A 96 1.08 -7.93 3.83
CA GLY A 96 2.23 -7.09 4.18
C GLY A 96 3.23 -7.76 5.14
N ASN A 97 3.12 -9.07 5.36
CA ASN A 97 3.95 -9.85 6.27
C ASN A 97 4.96 -10.77 5.53
N GLY A 98 5.51 -10.30 4.42
CA GLY A 98 6.60 -11.00 3.76
C GLY A 98 7.85 -11.12 4.63
N LEU A 99 8.76 -12.00 4.24
CA LEU A 99 9.95 -12.37 5.03
C LEU A 99 10.76 -11.16 5.53
N VAL A 100 10.87 -10.11 4.71
CA VAL A 100 11.67 -8.91 5.06
C VAL A 100 10.84 -7.76 5.64
N ALA A 101 9.51 -7.92 5.72
CA ALA A 101 8.60 -6.84 6.08
C ALA A 101 8.86 -6.26 7.48
N ALA A 102 9.26 -7.09 8.45
CA ALA A 102 9.52 -6.66 9.81
C ALA A 102 10.66 -5.63 9.91
N SER A 103 11.61 -5.67 8.97
CA SER A 103 12.78 -4.76 8.93
C SER A 103 12.52 -3.50 8.08
N MET A 104 11.30 -3.31 7.56
CA MET A 104 10.99 -2.19 6.69
C MET A 104 10.21 -1.09 7.40
N TYR A 105 10.56 0.16 7.10
CA TYR A 105 9.78 1.33 7.50
C TYR A 105 9.70 2.33 6.34
N PRO A 106 8.47 2.76 5.95
CA PRO A 106 7.19 2.19 6.39
C PRO A 106 7.03 0.71 5.99
N ARG A 107 6.19 0.00 6.75
CA ARG A 107 5.86 -1.41 6.47
C ARG A 107 5.26 -1.57 5.08
N PRO A 108 5.49 -2.71 4.39
CA PRO A 108 4.80 -3.03 3.15
C PRO A 108 3.29 -2.98 3.34
N ARG A 109 2.57 -2.57 2.29
CA ARG A 109 1.12 -2.47 2.35
C ARG A 109 0.48 -3.85 2.50
N ASP A 110 -0.35 -3.99 3.52
CA ASP A 110 -1.35 -5.02 3.62
C ASP A 110 -2.58 -4.59 2.80
N TYR A 111 -2.93 -5.33 1.76
CA TYR A 111 -4.11 -5.05 0.93
C TYR A 111 -5.27 -5.99 1.18
N THR A 112 -5.18 -6.89 2.16
CA THR A 112 -6.24 -7.86 2.47
C THR A 112 -7.55 -7.23 2.93
N ARG A 113 -7.53 -5.93 3.31
CA ARG A 113 -8.74 -5.15 3.61
C ARG A 113 -9.21 -4.27 2.44
N GLY A 114 -8.63 -4.43 1.26
CA GLY A 114 -8.95 -3.62 0.09
C GLY A 114 -8.69 -2.12 0.25
N ILE A 115 -7.77 -1.74 1.16
CA ILE A 115 -7.43 -0.33 1.46
C ILE A 115 -6.08 0.02 0.85
N PHE A 116 -6.08 1.02 -0.03
CA PHE A 116 -4.89 1.52 -0.71
C PHE A 116 -4.72 3.02 -0.46
N LYS A 117 -3.49 3.46 -0.14
CA LYS A 117 -3.22 4.87 0.25
C LYS A 117 -3.31 5.86 -0.92
N PHE A 118 -2.81 5.47 -2.10
CA PHE A 118 -2.60 6.40 -3.22
C PHE A 118 -3.55 6.09 -4.36
N THR A 119 -4.76 6.59 -4.22
CA THR A 119 -5.87 6.37 -5.17
C THR A 119 -6.28 7.68 -5.83
N SER A 120 -6.82 7.61 -7.03
CA SER A 120 -7.46 8.73 -7.72
C SER A 120 -8.96 8.84 -7.44
N THR A 121 -9.48 7.96 -6.60
CA THR A 121 -10.88 7.86 -6.20
C THR A 121 -11.15 8.64 -4.92
N PRO A 122 -12.41 9.00 -4.61
CA PRO A 122 -12.78 9.63 -3.34
C PRO A 122 -12.34 8.81 -2.12
N TYR A 123 -12.23 9.49 -0.96
CA TYR A 123 -11.90 8.84 0.31
C TYR A 123 -12.84 7.66 0.60
N GLY A 124 -12.27 6.54 1.03
CA GLY A 124 -13.03 5.32 1.35
C GLY A 124 -13.37 4.45 0.13
N THR A 125 -13.19 4.95 -1.09
CA THR A 125 -13.43 4.17 -2.32
C THR A 125 -12.22 3.29 -2.67
N LYS A 126 -12.47 2.16 -3.33
CA LYS A 126 -11.41 1.27 -3.83
C LYS A 126 -10.51 1.98 -4.86
N PRO A 127 -9.27 1.53 -5.05
CA PRO A 127 -8.41 2.06 -6.09
C PRO A 127 -8.96 1.70 -7.47
N ARG A 128 -8.70 2.56 -8.43
CA ARG A 128 -8.78 2.17 -9.85
C ARG A 128 -7.57 1.30 -10.21
N ARG A 129 -7.74 0.47 -11.23
CA ARG A 129 -6.64 -0.35 -11.75
C ARG A 129 -5.43 0.50 -12.17
N GLU A 130 -5.70 1.65 -12.76
CA GLU A 130 -4.69 2.63 -13.18
C GLU A 130 -3.89 3.20 -12.01
N ASP A 131 -4.48 3.34 -10.82
CA ASP A 131 -3.79 3.78 -9.62
C ASP A 131 -2.70 2.80 -9.21
N LEU A 132 -3.02 1.50 -9.24
CA LEU A 132 -2.07 0.44 -8.93
C LEU A 132 -0.96 0.34 -9.99
N MET A 133 -1.31 0.48 -11.26
CA MET A 133 -0.33 0.56 -12.35
C MET A 133 0.62 1.74 -12.18
N ALA A 134 0.10 2.93 -11.83
CA ALA A 134 0.90 4.12 -11.58
C ALA A 134 1.85 3.93 -10.38
N VAL A 135 1.41 3.24 -9.32
CA VAL A 135 2.29 2.90 -8.18
C VAL A 135 3.42 1.97 -8.61
N LEU A 136 3.16 0.96 -9.45
CA LEU A 136 4.22 0.08 -9.95
C LEU A 136 5.17 0.80 -10.90
N ASP A 137 4.67 1.70 -11.73
CA ASP A 137 5.50 2.47 -12.65
C ASP A 137 6.47 3.41 -11.92
N ARG A 138 6.01 4.19 -10.94
CA ARG A 138 6.84 5.16 -10.23
C ARG A 138 7.53 4.60 -8.97
N GLY A 139 7.03 3.50 -8.41
CA GLY A 139 7.34 3.08 -7.05
C GLY A 139 6.66 3.96 -5.99
N VAL A 140 7.10 3.85 -4.73
CA VAL A 140 6.71 4.76 -3.65
C VAL A 140 7.97 5.47 -3.17
N VAL A 141 8.17 6.68 -3.69
CA VAL A 141 9.38 7.48 -3.47
C VAL A 141 9.64 7.65 -1.96
N GLY A 142 10.88 7.51 -1.54
CA GLY A 142 11.27 7.60 -0.12
C GLY A 142 10.96 6.36 0.72
N THR A 143 10.59 5.24 0.09
CA THR A 143 10.38 3.95 0.73
C THR A 143 11.15 2.84 0.03
N SER A 144 11.09 1.63 0.58
CA SER A 144 11.69 0.44 -0.04
C SER A 144 10.88 -0.13 -1.23
N MET A 145 9.72 0.46 -1.59
CA MET A 145 8.94 0.03 -2.76
C MET A 145 9.55 0.61 -4.04
N PRO A 146 10.28 -0.18 -4.84
CA PRO A 146 10.93 0.32 -6.05
C PRO A 146 9.92 0.53 -7.17
N ASN A 147 10.35 1.19 -8.25
CA ASN A 147 9.60 1.18 -9.50
C ASN A 147 9.84 -0.13 -10.28
N PHE A 148 8.84 -0.50 -11.08
CA PHE A 148 8.85 -1.70 -11.91
C PHE A 148 8.70 -1.39 -13.39
N ARG A 149 9.01 -0.15 -13.81
CA ARG A 149 8.85 0.35 -15.21
C ARG A 149 9.60 -0.46 -16.26
N LEU A 150 10.60 -1.25 -15.84
CA LEU A 150 11.38 -2.11 -16.74
C LEU A 150 10.69 -3.46 -17.00
N LEU A 151 9.63 -3.82 -16.28
CA LEU A 151 8.85 -5.01 -16.58
C LEU A 151 8.02 -4.80 -17.85
N PRO A 152 7.79 -5.87 -18.63
CA PRO A 152 6.86 -5.82 -19.76
C PRO A 152 5.48 -5.34 -19.31
N LYS A 153 4.83 -4.50 -20.13
CA LYS A 153 3.50 -3.96 -19.82
C LYS A 153 2.47 -5.04 -19.47
N GLN A 154 2.55 -6.18 -20.15
CA GLN A 154 1.68 -7.32 -19.88
C GLN A 154 1.89 -7.90 -18.47
N GLU A 155 3.13 -7.96 -17.99
CA GLU A 155 3.44 -8.42 -16.64
C GLU A 155 2.94 -7.43 -15.58
N ILE A 156 3.10 -6.11 -15.83
CA ILE A 156 2.54 -5.06 -14.96
C ILE A 156 1.02 -5.20 -14.86
N GLN A 157 0.34 -5.38 -15.99
CA GLN A 157 -1.11 -5.55 -16.03
C GLN A 157 -1.56 -6.81 -15.27
N ALA A 158 -0.86 -7.91 -15.48
CA ALA A 158 -1.19 -9.18 -14.87
C ALA A 158 -0.97 -9.17 -13.35
N VAL A 159 0.14 -8.61 -12.88
CA VAL A 159 0.42 -8.55 -11.43
C VAL A 159 -0.53 -7.59 -10.71
N VAL A 160 -0.96 -6.50 -11.34
CA VAL A 160 -2.00 -5.61 -10.80
C VAL A 160 -3.31 -6.36 -10.62
N ASP A 161 -3.74 -7.11 -11.64
CA ASP A 161 -4.98 -7.90 -11.55
C ASP A 161 -4.87 -8.99 -10.48
N TYR A 162 -3.70 -9.60 -10.31
CA TYR A 162 -3.47 -10.55 -9.22
C TYR A 162 -3.50 -9.89 -7.83
N VAL A 163 -2.95 -8.67 -7.68
CA VAL A 163 -3.06 -7.88 -6.43
C VAL A 163 -4.52 -7.56 -6.11
N ILE A 164 -5.34 -7.25 -7.12
CA ILE A 164 -6.78 -7.03 -6.94
C ILE A 164 -7.47 -8.31 -6.46
N VAL A 165 -7.10 -9.48 -6.99
CA VAL A 165 -7.62 -10.77 -6.49
C VAL A 165 -7.27 -10.96 -5.00
N LEU A 166 -6.01 -10.75 -4.62
CA LEU A 166 -5.59 -10.86 -3.21
C LEU A 166 -6.36 -9.88 -2.31
N ALA A 167 -6.59 -8.66 -2.78
CA ALA A 167 -7.31 -7.64 -2.03
C ALA A 167 -8.80 -8.00 -1.86
N GLN A 168 -9.47 -8.42 -2.93
CA GLN A 168 -10.89 -8.83 -2.88
C GLN A 168 -11.08 -10.08 -2.02
N ARG A 169 -10.19 -11.08 -2.18
CA ARG A 169 -10.21 -12.29 -1.37
C ARG A 169 -10.09 -11.95 0.13
N GLY A 170 -9.10 -11.14 0.48
CA GLY A 170 -8.86 -10.76 1.88
C GLY A 170 -10.01 -9.91 2.44
N GLU A 171 -10.59 -9.02 1.64
CA GLU A 171 -11.76 -8.22 2.03
C GLU A 171 -12.99 -9.09 2.29
N LEU A 172 -13.26 -10.07 1.42
CA LEU A 172 -14.32 -11.05 1.60
C LEU A 172 -14.10 -11.84 2.90
N GLU A 173 -12.90 -12.40 3.08
CA GLU A 173 -12.54 -13.16 4.29
C GLU A 173 -12.73 -12.32 5.54
N TYR A 174 -12.24 -11.07 5.54
CA TYR A 174 -12.36 -10.18 6.68
C TYR A 174 -13.82 -9.90 7.06
N GLN A 175 -14.68 -9.58 6.08
CA GLN A 175 -16.08 -9.26 6.33
C GLN A 175 -16.85 -10.49 6.86
N LEU A 176 -16.63 -11.65 6.24
CA LEU A 176 -17.25 -12.90 6.71
C LEU A 176 -16.77 -13.30 8.11
N ALA A 177 -15.48 -13.14 8.40
CA ALA A 177 -14.94 -13.47 9.72
C ALA A 177 -15.44 -12.52 10.83
N VAL A 178 -15.61 -11.23 10.54
CA VAL A 178 -16.17 -10.24 11.49
C VAL A 178 -17.62 -10.59 11.81
N GLU A 179 -18.42 -10.90 10.81
CA GLU A 179 -19.82 -11.28 11.01
C GLU A 179 -19.94 -12.62 11.79
N ALA A 180 -19.17 -13.61 11.36
CA ALA A 180 -19.16 -14.92 12.00
C ALA A 180 -18.67 -14.88 13.46
N GLU A 181 -17.76 -13.95 13.80
CA GLU A 181 -17.35 -13.72 15.19
C GLU A 181 -18.48 -13.10 16.02
N ALA A 182 -19.24 -12.16 15.44
CA ALA A 182 -20.32 -11.46 16.13
C ALA A 182 -21.56 -12.34 16.34
N SER A 183 -21.88 -13.20 15.37
CA SER A 183 -23.07 -14.08 15.38
C SER A 183 -22.79 -15.45 15.96
N GLU A 184 -21.53 -15.79 16.27
CA GLU A 184 -21.06 -17.13 16.69
C GLU A 184 -21.36 -18.25 15.65
N GLU A 185 -21.67 -17.86 14.41
CA GLU A 185 -21.90 -18.74 13.28
C GLU A 185 -21.69 -17.99 11.95
N LEU A 186 -21.53 -18.70 10.84
CA LEU A 186 -21.58 -18.10 9.49
C LEU A 186 -22.90 -18.45 8.84
N ASP A 187 -23.80 -17.46 8.71
CA ASP A 187 -25.04 -17.61 7.96
C ASP A 187 -24.73 -17.79 6.47
N PRO A 188 -25.12 -18.93 5.85
CA PRO A 188 -24.90 -19.16 4.44
C PRO A 188 -25.59 -18.14 3.52
N ASP A 189 -26.72 -17.56 3.95
CA ASP A 189 -27.48 -16.59 3.17
C ASP A 189 -26.80 -15.21 3.18
N TYR A 190 -25.94 -14.92 4.16
CA TYR A 190 -25.15 -13.70 4.24
C TYR A 190 -23.96 -13.68 3.25
N VAL A 191 -23.41 -14.84 2.90
CA VAL A 191 -22.24 -14.93 2.00
C VAL A 191 -22.48 -14.27 0.64
N PRO A 192 -23.59 -14.52 -0.07
CA PRO A 192 -23.87 -13.86 -1.35
C PRO A 192 -23.97 -12.34 -1.25
N GLU A 193 -24.50 -11.80 -0.15
CA GLU A 193 -24.61 -10.35 0.08
C GLU A 193 -23.21 -9.71 0.18
N VAL A 194 -22.31 -10.33 0.93
CA VAL A 194 -20.93 -9.84 1.05
C VAL A 194 -20.19 -9.93 -0.27
N VAL A 195 -20.37 -11.01 -1.02
CA VAL A 195 -19.78 -11.19 -2.36
C VAL A 195 -20.23 -10.07 -3.30
N GLU A 196 -21.53 -9.76 -3.33
CA GLU A 196 -22.08 -8.67 -4.13
C GLU A 196 -21.49 -7.31 -3.71
N VAL A 197 -21.48 -7.02 -2.41
CA VAL A 197 -20.95 -5.77 -1.86
C VAL A 197 -19.47 -5.60 -2.19
N VAL A 198 -18.65 -6.61 -2.01
CA VAL A 198 -17.23 -6.56 -2.37
C VAL A 198 -17.08 -6.33 -3.87
N GLY A 199 -17.75 -7.13 -4.71
CA GLY A 199 -17.67 -7.01 -6.16
C GLY A 199 -18.07 -5.62 -6.66
N THR A 200 -19.23 -5.13 -6.23
CA THR A 200 -19.79 -3.83 -6.62
C THR A 200 -18.85 -2.67 -6.26
N ARG A 201 -18.28 -2.65 -5.04
CA ARG A 201 -17.34 -1.60 -4.63
C ARG A 201 -16.12 -1.48 -5.53
N TRP A 202 -15.60 -2.60 -6.04
CA TRP A 202 -14.46 -2.60 -6.96
C TRP A 202 -14.86 -2.18 -8.38
N VAL A 203 -16.06 -2.55 -8.83
CA VAL A 203 -16.60 -2.10 -10.12
C VAL A 203 -16.87 -0.59 -10.09
N ASP A 204 -17.52 -0.08 -9.06
CA ASP A 204 -17.85 1.34 -8.91
C ASP A 204 -16.60 2.23 -8.88
N ALA A 205 -15.51 1.73 -8.31
CA ALA A 205 -14.24 2.44 -8.29
C ALA A 205 -13.72 2.74 -9.70
N THR A 206 -14.01 1.90 -10.69
CA THR A 206 -13.56 2.11 -12.08
C THR A 206 -14.13 3.40 -12.69
N HIS A 207 -15.29 3.85 -12.20
CA HIS A 207 -16.00 5.05 -12.66
C HIS A 207 -15.86 6.24 -11.71
N SER A 208 -15.18 6.06 -10.57
CA SER A 208 -15.13 7.04 -9.48
C SER A 208 -13.88 7.94 -9.51
N LEU A 209 -13.39 8.29 -10.70
CA LEU A 209 -12.22 9.17 -10.81
C LEU A 209 -12.51 10.58 -10.27
N THR A 210 -11.72 11.03 -9.31
CA THR A 210 -11.75 12.43 -8.85
C THR A 210 -11.12 13.33 -9.91
N GLN A 211 -11.97 14.16 -10.51
CA GLN A 211 -11.56 15.23 -11.41
C GLN A 211 -11.29 16.51 -10.62
N PRO A 212 -10.32 17.34 -11.03
CA PRO A 212 -10.17 18.67 -10.49
C PRO A 212 -11.43 19.51 -10.71
N LEU A 213 -11.76 20.37 -9.75
CA LEU A 213 -12.91 21.26 -9.83
C LEU A 213 -12.68 22.42 -10.83
N THR A 214 -11.43 22.81 -11.02
CA THR A 214 -10.98 23.81 -11.98
C THR A 214 -9.73 23.29 -12.70
N PRO A 215 -9.40 23.82 -13.91
CA PRO A 215 -8.18 23.46 -14.62
C PRO A 215 -6.92 23.72 -13.79
N GLU A 216 -5.86 22.96 -14.06
CA GLU A 216 -4.55 23.19 -13.47
C GLU A 216 -4.01 24.55 -13.91
N PRO A 217 -3.70 25.48 -12.97
CA PRO A 217 -3.16 26.78 -13.30
C PRO A 217 -1.64 26.75 -13.40
N GLU A 218 -1.06 27.83 -13.93
CA GLU A 218 0.37 28.06 -13.86
C GLU A 218 0.83 28.24 -12.40
N LEU A 219 2.04 27.78 -12.11
CA LEU A 219 2.71 27.97 -10.83
C LEU A 219 3.29 29.39 -10.77
N THR A 220 2.70 30.24 -9.91
CA THR A 220 3.15 31.62 -9.70
C THR A 220 3.48 31.91 -8.25
N GLU A 221 4.32 32.91 -7.98
CA GLU A 221 4.63 33.34 -6.60
C GLU A 221 3.39 33.79 -5.83
N GLU A 222 2.42 34.40 -6.51
CA GLU A 222 1.14 34.78 -5.92
C GLU A 222 0.38 33.55 -5.42
N ARG A 223 0.26 32.50 -6.25
CA ARG A 223 -0.40 31.25 -5.86
C ARG A 223 0.32 30.54 -4.73
N ILE A 224 1.64 30.58 -4.72
CA ILE A 224 2.45 30.04 -3.62
C ILE A 224 2.15 30.78 -2.31
N ALA A 225 2.08 32.11 -2.36
CA ALA A 225 1.76 32.92 -1.18
C ALA A 225 0.32 32.66 -0.66
N LEU A 226 -0.67 32.60 -1.57
CA LEU A 226 -2.05 32.23 -1.23
C LEU A 226 -2.14 30.80 -0.67
N GLY A 227 -1.39 29.88 -1.25
CA GLY A 227 -1.31 28.50 -0.79
C GLY A 227 -0.73 28.38 0.61
N ARG A 228 0.32 29.17 0.91
CA ARG A 228 0.89 29.25 2.27
C ARG A 228 -0.13 29.79 3.27
N ALA A 229 -0.84 30.84 2.92
CA ALA A 229 -1.90 31.39 3.78
C ALA A 229 -3.01 30.37 4.02
N ALA A 230 -3.46 29.67 2.98
CA ALA A 230 -4.44 28.59 3.09
C ALA A 230 -3.93 27.41 3.93
N PHE A 231 -2.67 27.01 3.78
CA PHE A 231 -2.03 25.93 4.54
C PHE A 231 -2.09 26.20 6.06
N LEU A 232 -1.87 27.44 6.46
CA LEU A 232 -1.98 27.85 7.86
C LEU A 232 -3.44 27.97 8.31
N SER A 233 -4.29 28.67 7.55
CA SER A 233 -5.67 28.96 7.94
C SER A 233 -6.60 27.75 7.90
N LYS A 234 -6.38 26.80 6.98
CA LYS A 234 -7.15 25.55 6.91
C LYS A 234 -6.60 24.45 7.85
N GLY A 235 -5.55 24.73 8.63
CA GLY A 235 -5.03 23.86 9.69
C GLY A 235 -4.13 22.73 9.22
N CYS A 236 -3.63 22.77 7.97
CA CYS A 236 -2.69 21.77 7.45
C CYS A 236 -1.39 21.73 8.28
N ASN A 237 -0.97 22.89 8.78
CA ASN A 237 0.21 23.06 9.64
C ASN A 237 0.12 22.32 10.97
N LYS A 238 -1.07 22.00 11.48
CA LYS A 238 -1.24 21.26 12.74
C LYS A 238 -0.54 19.90 12.67
N CYS A 239 -0.60 19.23 11.53
CA CYS A 239 0.08 17.97 11.29
C CYS A 239 1.41 18.14 10.54
N HIS A 240 1.44 19.01 9.51
CA HIS A 240 2.60 19.17 8.66
C HIS A 240 3.63 20.19 9.18
N GLY A 241 3.35 20.90 10.29
CA GLY A 241 4.18 22.00 10.80
C GLY A 241 4.07 23.26 9.94
N ASP A 242 4.39 24.41 10.50
CA ASP A 242 4.34 25.71 9.81
C ASP A 242 5.32 25.79 8.62
N ASP A 243 6.33 24.94 8.65
CA ASP A 243 7.38 24.82 7.63
C ASP A 243 7.21 23.61 6.70
N GLY A 244 6.17 22.79 6.89
CA GLY A 244 5.89 21.60 6.09
C GLY A 244 6.72 20.36 6.44
N ARG A 245 7.49 20.35 7.56
CA ARG A 245 8.37 19.23 7.93
C ARG A 245 7.69 18.08 8.66
N GLY A 246 6.45 18.23 9.07
CA GLY A 246 5.72 17.15 9.73
C GLY A 246 6.14 16.84 11.16
N HIS A 247 6.84 17.77 11.85
CA HIS A 247 7.33 17.59 13.22
C HIS A 247 6.50 18.40 14.23
N THR A 248 5.26 17.96 14.44
CA THR A 248 4.36 18.55 15.42
C THR A 248 3.88 17.51 16.42
N LYS A 249 3.36 17.95 17.57
CA LYS A 249 2.76 17.05 18.57
C LYS A 249 1.56 16.30 17.99
N ASP A 250 0.79 16.95 17.11
CA ASP A 250 -0.42 16.41 16.49
C ASP A 250 -0.10 15.47 15.31
N ASN A 251 1.18 15.33 14.98
CA ASN A 251 1.64 14.52 13.86
C ASN A 251 1.75 13.02 14.19
N ILE A 252 1.51 12.61 15.41
CA ILE A 252 1.60 11.22 15.83
C ILE A 252 0.20 10.60 15.77
N GLY A 253 0.01 9.63 14.89
CA GLY A 253 -1.23 8.88 14.77
C GLY A 253 -0.94 7.41 14.47
N LYS A 254 -2.02 6.62 14.40
CA LYS A 254 -1.95 5.25 13.89
C LYS A 254 -2.71 5.17 12.57
N ASP A 255 -2.20 4.38 11.65
CA ASP A 255 -2.93 4.04 10.44
C ASP A 255 -3.95 2.92 10.72
N SER A 256 -4.78 2.59 9.71
CA SER A 256 -5.83 1.58 9.84
C SER A 256 -5.29 0.17 10.13
N TRP A 257 -4.00 -0.05 10.04
CA TRP A 257 -3.33 -1.31 10.38
C TRP A 257 -2.70 -1.30 11.77
N GLY A 258 -2.89 -0.19 12.53
CA GLY A 258 -2.38 -0.03 13.89
C GLY A 258 -0.93 0.43 13.98
N PHE A 259 -0.25 0.68 12.86
CA PHE A 259 1.14 1.17 12.85
C PHE A 259 1.19 2.67 13.09
N SER A 260 2.19 3.09 13.86
CA SER A 260 2.47 4.52 14.04
C SER A 260 2.79 5.17 12.71
N THR A 261 2.16 6.32 12.46
CA THR A 261 2.36 7.11 11.25
C THR A 261 2.57 8.57 11.59
N ARG A 262 3.22 9.29 10.69
CA ARG A 262 3.46 10.73 10.80
C ARG A 262 3.09 11.41 9.50
N ALA A 263 2.75 12.69 9.57
CA ALA A 263 2.58 13.51 8.38
C ALA A 263 3.90 13.57 7.60
N ALA A 264 3.80 13.58 6.28
CA ALA A 264 4.97 13.63 5.41
C ALA A 264 5.78 14.93 5.65
N ASP A 265 7.11 14.81 5.62
CA ASP A 265 8.02 15.94 5.45
C ASP A 265 7.91 16.41 3.99
N LEU A 266 7.11 17.45 3.78
CA LEU A 266 6.88 18.02 2.44
C LEU A 266 8.17 18.64 1.86
N THR A 267 9.13 19.04 2.73
CA THR A 267 10.39 19.66 2.31
C THR A 267 11.38 18.65 1.74
N SER A 268 11.17 17.37 1.99
CA SER A 268 12.08 16.30 1.53
C SER A 268 12.11 16.15 0.01
N GLY A 269 11.07 16.61 -0.68
CA GLY A 269 10.88 16.34 -2.11
C GLY A 269 10.50 14.89 -2.43
N MET A 270 10.24 14.07 -1.40
CA MET A 270 9.87 12.66 -1.53
C MET A 270 8.38 12.48 -1.20
N LEU A 271 7.52 12.89 -2.11
CA LEU A 271 6.08 12.75 -1.93
C LEU A 271 5.65 11.34 -2.35
N HIS A 272 5.29 10.51 -1.39
CA HIS A 272 4.99 9.08 -1.57
C HIS A 272 3.84 8.83 -2.55
N GLY A 273 2.84 9.71 -2.58
CA GLY A 273 1.63 9.59 -3.41
C GLY A 273 1.78 10.04 -4.85
N GLY A 274 3.00 10.46 -5.25
CA GLY A 274 3.30 11.09 -6.54
C GLY A 274 3.69 12.55 -6.37
N GLN A 275 4.35 13.10 -7.39
CA GLN A 275 4.95 14.44 -7.36
C GLN A 275 4.32 15.38 -8.41
N GLU A 276 3.48 14.84 -9.26
CA GLU A 276 2.76 15.66 -10.22
C GLU A 276 1.70 16.53 -9.52
N PRO A 277 1.40 17.74 -10.02
CA PRO A 277 0.40 18.61 -9.41
C PRO A 277 -0.93 17.90 -9.15
N ILE A 278 -1.39 17.08 -10.09
CA ILE A 278 -2.62 16.32 -9.97
C ILE A 278 -2.57 15.25 -8.85
N ASP A 279 -1.40 14.68 -8.58
CA ASP A 279 -1.24 13.73 -7.48
C ASP A 279 -1.44 14.43 -6.14
N ILE A 280 -0.83 15.61 -5.96
CA ILE A 280 -0.94 16.43 -4.75
C ILE A 280 -2.39 16.92 -4.60
N TYR A 281 -3.01 17.40 -5.68
CA TYR A 281 -4.40 17.81 -5.71
C TYR A 281 -5.31 16.71 -5.14
N ARG A 282 -5.17 15.47 -5.66
CA ARG A 282 -5.96 14.34 -5.20
C ARG A 282 -5.69 13.97 -3.75
N ARG A 283 -4.43 14.12 -3.26
CA ARG A 283 -4.12 13.88 -1.82
C ARG A 283 -4.80 14.91 -0.92
N ILE A 284 -4.90 16.16 -1.33
CA ILE A 284 -5.63 17.19 -0.60
C ILE A 284 -7.13 16.95 -0.69
N MET A 285 -7.65 16.75 -1.89
CA MET A 285 -9.08 16.60 -2.14
C MET A 285 -9.67 15.36 -1.48
N ASN A 286 -9.00 14.20 -1.65
CA ASN A 286 -9.51 12.89 -1.24
C ASN A 286 -8.93 12.41 0.09
N GLY A 287 -7.86 13.05 0.61
CA GLY A 287 -7.10 12.48 1.72
C GLY A 287 -6.26 11.27 1.29
N ILE A 288 -5.78 10.52 2.28
CA ILE A 288 -4.99 9.30 2.07
C ILE A 288 -5.65 8.16 2.86
N ASN A 289 -6.29 7.25 2.16
CA ASN A 289 -7.01 6.13 2.74
C ASN A 289 -6.18 5.35 3.77
N GLY A 290 -6.81 5.03 4.89
CA GLY A 290 -6.17 4.28 5.97
C GLY A 290 -5.14 5.08 6.77
N THR A 291 -5.09 6.41 6.63
CA THR A 291 -4.22 7.29 7.41
C THR A 291 -5.02 8.41 8.07
N PRO A 292 -4.43 9.12 9.05
CA PRO A 292 -5.06 10.30 9.63
C PRO A 292 -5.19 11.51 8.69
N MET A 293 -4.60 11.48 7.47
CA MET A 293 -4.76 12.57 6.49
C MET A 293 -6.18 12.54 5.90
N PRO A 294 -7.08 13.44 6.31
CA PRO A 294 -8.46 13.46 5.81
C PRO A 294 -8.55 14.05 4.40
N GLY A 295 -9.68 13.81 3.74
CA GLY A 295 -10.04 14.55 2.53
C GLY A 295 -10.63 15.94 2.88
N PHE A 296 -10.24 16.94 2.10
CA PHE A 296 -10.70 18.32 2.29
C PHE A 296 -11.77 18.74 1.28
N ARG A 297 -12.39 17.78 0.56
CA ARG A 297 -13.41 18.07 -0.45
C ARG A 297 -14.49 19.00 0.08
N SER A 298 -15.18 18.63 1.16
CA SER A 298 -16.30 19.39 1.72
C SER A 298 -15.88 20.77 2.25
N ALA A 299 -14.63 20.92 2.67
CA ALA A 299 -14.12 22.20 3.17
C ALA A 299 -13.62 23.15 2.08
N LEU A 300 -13.36 22.64 0.87
CA LEU A 300 -12.70 23.39 -0.21
C LEU A 300 -13.50 23.43 -1.52
N GLU A 301 -14.62 22.71 -1.64
CA GLU A 301 -15.41 22.70 -2.89
C GLU A 301 -16.04 24.05 -3.22
N SER A 302 -16.32 24.88 -2.20
CA SER A 302 -16.77 26.26 -2.39
C SER A 302 -15.65 27.24 -2.75
N GLU A 303 -14.38 26.83 -2.60
CA GLU A 303 -13.18 27.63 -2.86
C GLU A 303 -12.22 26.81 -3.75
N PRO A 304 -12.59 26.41 -4.97
CA PRO A 304 -11.87 25.39 -5.75
C PRO A 304 -10.44 25.80 -6.12
N GLU A 305 -10.16 27.10 -6.28
CA GLU A 305 -8.81 27.60 -6.53
C GLU A 305 -7.88 27.45 -5.33
N THR A 306 -8.44 27.37 -4.11
CA THR A 306 -7.64 27.17 -2.90
C THR A 306 -6.90 25.85 -2.91
N ILE A 307 -7.46 24.79 -3.53
CA ILE A 307 -6.76 23.52 -3.65
C ILE A 307 -5.51 23.65 -4.52
N TRP A 308 -5.61 24.33 -5.67
CA TRP A 308 -4.46 24.56 -6.53
C TRP A 308 -3.42 25.50 -5.91
N ASN A 309 -3.86 26.48 -5.11
CA ASN A 309 -2.94 27.31 -4.35
C ASN A 309 -2.17 26.48 -3.31
N LEU A 310 -2.82 25.56 -2.61
CA LEU A 310 -2.19 24.59 -1.70
C LEU A 310 -1.20 23.68 -2.45
N VAL A 311 -1.56 23.18 -3.65
CA VAL A 311 -0.66 22.41 -4.52
C VAL A 311 0.57 23.21 -4.85
N SER A 312 0.40 24.47 -5.28
CA SER A 312 1.51 25.39 -5.61
C SER A 312 2.46 25.58 -4.43
N TYR A 313 1.92 25.76 -3.23
CA TYR A 313 2.73 25.87 -2.01
C TYR A 313 3.50 24.57 -1.73
N VAL A 314 2.85 23.41 -1.76
CA VAL A 314 3.50 22.11 -1.52
C VAL A 314 4.61 21.86 -2.54
N LEU A 315 4.39 22.16 -3.82
CA LEU A 315 5.41 22.04 -4.86
C LEU A 315 6.60 22.94 -4.56
N SER A 316 6.37 24.21 -4.21
CA SER A 316 7.44 25.15 -3.91
C SER A 316 8.27 24.71 -2.71
N VAL A 317 7.63 24.19 -1.65
CA VAL A 317 8.33 23.66 -0.46
C VAL A 317 9.15 22.42 -0.83
N SER A 318 8.60 21.54 -1.68
CA SER A 318 9.27 20.29 -2.09
C SER A 318 10.43 20.53 -3.05
N SER A 319 10.37 21.55 -3.92
CA SER A 319 11.42 21.85 -4.90
C SER A 319 12.64 22.53 -4.26
N ARG A 320 12.44 23.35 -3.26
CA ARG A 320 13.50 24.16 -2.61
C ARG A 320 14.72 23.34 -2.21
N ARG A 321 14.51 22.15 -1.67
CA ARG A 321 15.61 21.27 -1.29
C ARG A 321 16.39 20.71 -2.47
N ARG A 322 15.67 20.38 -3.55
CA ARG A 322 16.28 19.86 -4.80
C ARG A 322 17.07 20.95 -5.55
N GLU A 323 16.58 22.16 -5.51
CA GLU A 323 17.18 23.31 -6.16
C GLU A 323 18.33 23.93 -5.34
N GLY A 324 18.61 23.41 -4.14
CA GLY A 324 19.63 23.95 -3.27
C GLY A 324 19.30 25.35 -2.72
N THR A 325 18.04 25.77 -2.84
CA THR A 325 17.59 27.09 -2.38
C THR A 325 17.60 27.11 -0.85
N ALA A 326 18.34 28.05 -0.27
CA ALA A 326 18.36 28.24 1.17
C ALA A 326 16.96 28.58 1.69
N ILE A 327 16.50 27.84 2.71
CA ILE A 327 15.25 28.15 3.37
C ILE A 327 15.49 29.34 4.29
N PRO A 328 14.68 30.42 4.21
CA PRO A 328 14.88 31.61 5.01
C PRO A 328 14.96 31.28 6.50
N ALA A 329 15.90 31.90 7.20
CA ALA A 329 16.06 31.75 8.64
C ALA A 329 14.74 32.09 9.35
N GLY A 330 14.33 31.28 10.31
CA GLY A 330 13.08 31.45 11.06
C GLY A 330 11.84 30.75 10.49
N LEU A 331 11.90 30.21 9.23
CA LEU A 331 10.82 29.40 8.66
C LEU A 331 10.97 27.90 8.96
N MET A 332 12.10 27.51 9.54
CA MET A 332 12.40 26.11 9.88
C MET A 332 12.77 25.99 11.35
N LYS A 333 12.00 25.20 12.07
CA LYS A 333 12.48 24.66 13.35
C LYS A 333 13.49 23.54 13.06
N PRO A 334 14.53 23.38 13.92
CA PRO A 334 15.46 22.26 13.80
C PRO A 334 14.70 20.93 13.76
N TYR A 335 15.16 20.01 12.95
CA TYR A 335 14.57 18.66 12.80
C TYR A 335 14.56 17.87 14.12
N LEU A 336 15.56 18.11 14.97
CA LEU A 336 15.65 17.62 16.34
C LEU A 336 15.81 18.85 17.22
N GLU A 337 14.94 19.01 18.21
CA GLU A 337 15.31 19.84 19.34
C GLU A 337 16.60 19.25 19.92
N PRO A 338 17.62 20.08 20.20
CA PRO A 338 18.82 19.59 20.90
C PRO A 338 18.34 18.86 22.14
N VAL A 339 18.74 17.60 22.30
CA VAL A 339 18.49 16.88 23.56
C VAL A 339 19.15 17.72 24.64
N THR A 340 18.34 18.39 25.48
CA THR A 340 18.88 19.13 26.60
C THR A 340 19.61 18.14 27.50
N ALA A 341 20.69 18.58 28.14
CA ALA A 341 21.44 17.70 29.04
C ALA A 341 20.54 17.03 30.11
N GLU A 342 19.43 17.67 30.49
CA GLU A 342 18.41 17.12 31.39
C GLU A 342 17.60 15.98 30.78
N ALA A 343 17.28 16.05 29.47
CA ALA A 343 16.56 14.97 28.78
C ALA A 343 17.47 13.77 28.47
N ALA A 344 18.79 14.00 28.32
CA ALA A 344 19.76 12.92 28.17
C ALA A 344 19.97 12.17 29.50
N ALA A 345 20.03 12.89 30.64
CA ALA A 345 20.17 12.29 31.96
C ALA A 345 18.93 11.47 32.38
N ALA A 346 17.71 11.87 31.95
CA ALA A 346 16.46 11.14 32.24
C ALA A 346 16.26 9.89 31.37
N ALA A 347 17.07 9.68 30.34
CA ALA A 347 17.04 8.49 29.50
C ALA A 347 18.05 7.41 29.91
N GLU A 348 18.93 7.72 30.86
CA GLU A 348 19.93 6.80 31.44
C GLU A 348 19.52 6.26 32.82
N GLU A 349 18.39 6.71 33.42
CA GLU A 349 17.74 6.13 34.60
C GLU A 349 16.58 5.17 34.15
#